data_f5b274e2bb4dea59de61ba87bb7ccf54
#
_entry.id   f5b274e2bb4dea59de61ba87bb7ccf54
#
_cell.length_a   1.000
_cell.length_b   1.000
_cell.length_c   1.000
_cell.angle_alpha   90.00
_cell.angle_beta   90.00
_cell.angle_gamma   90.00
#
_symmetry.space_group_name_H-M   'P 1'
#
loop_
_entity.id
_entity.type
_entity.pdbx_description
1 polymer ?
#
loop_
_entity_poly.entity_id
_entity_poly.type
_entity_poly.pdbx_seq_one_letter_code
_entity_poly.pdbx_strand_id
1 'polypeptide(L)'
;MTTERGTPSGSTVSPQQVALTDTPPGATTRVRFRSGLLLGLSGAALGLVTTPFLAVAGFLAGGWSGIGGPPLLVALHAACTSAFGWSEPIDVQQAYGRPLLFVLVALLLGLGTWWRHVPSGGRAARVARWCVALGFTLGALGNVTDYWLGFRFSAALWSVGFGVLTVPGLMMMTVGSSMLGVSMLRARVTAGAVALSLTFPAAALDGAVGLHYLPAAPLFALCLAWLVVFATALKDRASS
;
A
#
# COMPACT_ATOMS: atom_id res chain seq x y z
N MET A 1 -0.92 -74.27 -30.12
CA MET A 1 -1.25 -72.88 -29.86
C MET A 1 -0.82 -72.54 -28.44
N THR A 2 0.42 -72.04 -28.34
CA THR A 2 1.08 -71.70 -27.06
C THR A 2 1.06 -70.21 -26.92
N THR A 3 0.34 -69.68 -25.93
CA THR A 3 0.24 -68.27 -25.58
C THR A 3 1.39 -67.89 -24.63
N GLU A 4 2.37 -67.12 -25.12
CA GLU A 4 3.40 -66.50 -24.30
C GLU A 4 2.82 -65.35 -23.49
N ARG A 5 2.98 -65.43 -22.18
CA ARG A 5 2.72 -64.31 -21.24
C ARG A 5 3.93 -63.43 -21.18
N GLY A 6 3.83 -62.20 -21.72
CA GLY A 6 4.81 -61.15 -21.52
C GLY A 6 4.80 -60.67 -20.07
N THR A 7 5.95 -60.71 -19.41
CA THR A 7 6.23 -60.14 -18.10
C THR A 7 6.34 -58.61 -18.22
N PRO A 8 5.69 -57.80 -17.35
CA PRO A 8 5.88 -56.35 -17.35
C PRO A 8 7.26 -56.01 -16.78
N SER A 9 8.05 -55.29 -17.56
CA SER A 9 9.31 -54.67 -17.19
C SER A 9 9.07 -53.64 -16.08
N GLY A 10 9.52 -53.97 -14.86
CA GLY A 10 9.52 -53.03 -13.74
C GLY A 10 10.55 -51.93 -13.96
N SER A 11 10.06 -50.74 -14.24
CA SER A 11 10.89 -49.52 -14.22
C SER A 11 11.24 -49.18 -12.76
N THR A 12 12.50 -49.47 -12.40
CA THR A 12 13.09 -49.04 -11.12
C THR A 12 13.22 -47.53 -11.13
N VAL A 13 12.26 -46.83 -10.48
CA VAL A 13 12.36 -45.39 -10.22
C VAL A 13 13.51 -45.17 -9.25
N SER A 14 14.50 -44.37 -9.65
CA SER A 14 15.68 -44.05 -8.84
C SER A 14 15.27 -43.35 -7.53
N PRO A 15 15.80 -43.78 -6.36
CA PRO A 15 15.47 -43.18 -5.06
C PRO A 15 15.79 -41.68 -4.95
N GLN A 16 16.63 -41.14 -5.81
CA GLN A 16 16.97 -39.71 -5.82
C GLN A 16 15.89 -38.78 -6.40
N GLN A 17 14.93 -39.30 -7.17
CA GLN A 17 13.81 -38.47 -7.67
C GLN A 17 12.67 -38.28 -6.67
N VAL A 18 12.60 -39.10 -5.63
CA VAL A 18 11.55 -38.99 -4.59
C VAL A 18 11.88 -37.92 -3.58
N ALA A 19 13.14 -37.56 -3.39
CA ALA A 19 13.54 -36.58 -2.35
C ALA A 19 13.29 -35.09 -2.71
N LEU A 20 12.91 -34.78 -3.96
CA LEU A 20 12.70 -33.39 -4.40
C LEU A 20 11.24 -32.92 -4.39
N THR A 21 10.28 -33.77 -4.01
CA THR A 21 8.85 -33.47 -4.08
C THR A 21 8.11 -33.45 -2.73
N ASP A 22 8.79 -33.68 -1.61
CA ASP A 22 8.16 -33.75 -0.28
C ASP A 22 8.05 -32.42 0.45
N THR A 23 7.86 -31.30 -0.29
CA THR A 23 7.36 -30.09 0.35
C THR A 23 5.83 -30.25 0.49
N PRO A 24 5.29 -30.36 1.72
CA PRO A 24 3.85 -30.52 1.90
C PRO A 24 3.09 -29.42 1.15
N PRO A 25 2.07 -29.74 0.36
CA PRO A 25 1.40 -28.78 -0.56
C PRO A 25 0.80 -27.55 0.12
N GLY A 26 0.81 -27.49 1.45
CA GLY A 26 0.42 -26.32 2.23
C GLY A 26 1.57 -25.37 2.61
N ALA A 27 2.83 -25.80 2.57
CA ALA A 27 3.95 -25.01 3.08
C ALA A 27 4.27 -23.81 2.17
N THR A 28 4.29 -24.01 0.85
CA THR A 28 4.56 -22.95 -0.13
C THR A 28 3.44 -21.87 -0.14
N THR A 29 2.20 -22.27 0.07
CA THR A 29 1.06 -21.34 0.15
C THR A 29 1.13 -20.50 1.41
N ARG A 30 1.51 -21.09 2.54
CA ARG A 30 1.69 -20.36 3.82
C ARG A 30 2.83 -19.34 3.74
N VAL A 31 3.96 -19.70 3.14
CA VAL A 31 5.12 -18.80 2.97
C VAL A 31 4.73 -17.62 2.09
N ARG A 32 4.11 -17.84 0.93
CA ARG A 32 3.67 -16.77 0.02
C ARG A 32 2.66 -15.83 0.66
N PHE A 33 1.75 -16.35 1.47
CA PHE A 33 0.79 -15.53 2.18
C PHE A 33 1.46 -14.61 3.20
N ARG A 34 2.34 -15.18 4.04
CA ARG A 34 3.06 -14.41 5.05
C ARG A 34 3.95 -13.33 4.44
N SER A 35 4.68 -13.65 3.38
CA SER A 35 5.55 -12.69 2.69
C SER A 35 4.77 -11.53 2.07
N GLY A 36 3.61 -11.77 1.47
CA GLY A 36 2.78 -10.71 0.91
C GLY A 36 2.18 -9.79 1.97
N LEU A 37 1.75 -10.32 3.13
CA LEU A 37 1.29 -9.49 4.24
C LEU A 37 2.43 -8.69 4.87
N LEU A 38 3.63 -9.27 5.01
CA LEU A 38 4.81 -8.57 5.52
C LEU A 38 5.22 -7.44 4.58
N LEU A 39 5.14 -7.66 3.27
CA LEU A 39 5.41 -6.62 2.28
C LEU A 39 4.40 -5.47 2.42
N GLY A 40 3.10 -5.77 2.54
CA GLY A 40 2.08 -4.77 2.78
C GLY A 40 2.30 -3.99 4.08
N LEU A 41 2.65 -4.69 5.16
CA LEU A 41 2.98 -4.10 6.46
C LEU A 41 4.19 -3.17 6.36
N SER A 42 5.26 -3.61 5.68
CA SER A 42 6.47 -2.80 5.48
C SER A 42 6.18 -1.56 4.63
N GLY A 43 5.35 -1.70 3.59
CA GLY A 43 4.89 -0.57 2.78
C GLY A 43 4.09 0.43 3.60
N ALA A 44 3.15 -0.03 4.42
CA ALA A 44 2.36 0.83 5.31
C ALA A 44 3.26 1.55 6.32
N ALA A 45 4.22 0.85 6.94
CA ALA A 45 5.17 1.45 7.88
C ALA A 45 6.07 2.51 7.20
N LEU A 46 6.58 2.21 5.99
CA LEU A 46 7.34 3.17 5.20
C LEU A 46 6.49 4.39 4.86
N GLY A 47 5.21 4.20 4.50
CA GLY A 47 4.27 5.30 4.24
C GLY A 47 4.06 6.20 5.45
N LEU A 48 3.95 5.64 6.66
CA LEU A 48 3.85 6.43 7.90
C LEU A 48 5.09 7.29 8.17
N VAL A 49 6.26 6.84 7.75
CA VAL A 49 7.51 7.61 7.89
C VAL A 49 7.63 8.66 6.79
N THR A 50 7.30 8.34 5.54
CA THR A 50 7.57 9.22 4.39
C THR A 50 6.49 10.30 4.19
N THR A 51 5.21 10.01 4.51
CA THR A 51 4.12 10.96 4.28
C THR A 51 4.23 12.28 5.06
N PRO A 52 4.65 12.32 6.35
CA PRO A 52 4.86 13.59 7.06
C PRO A 52 5.95 14.46 6.41
N PHE A 53 7.03 13.86 5.92
CA PHE A 53 8.10 14.61 5.24
C PHE A 53 7.63 15.15 3.88
N LEU A 54 6.86 14.36 3.12
CA LEU A 54 6.26 14.83 1.88
C LEU A 54 5.30 16.01 2.13
N ALA A 55 4.52 15.95 3.21
CA ALA A 55 3.64 17.04 3.61
C ALA A 55 4.42 18.34 3.85
N VAL A 56 5.51 18.27 4.60
CA VAL A 56 6.38 19.44 4.87
C VAL A 56 7.02 19.94 3.58
N ALA A 57 7.52 19.06 2.73
CA ALA A 57 8.13 19.42 1.45
C ALA A 57 7.12 20.12 0.52
N GLY A 58 5.90 19.59 0.42
CA GLY A 58 4.81 20.19 -0.37
C GLY A 58 4.41 21.56 0.17
N PHE A 59 4.38 21.71 1.48
CA PHE A 59 4.10 22.98 2.16
C PHE A 59 5.16 24.05 1.83
N LEU A 60 6.43 23.70 1.95
CA LEU A 60 7.55 24.61 1.66
C LEU A 60 7.63 24.98 0.17
N ALA A 61 7.41 24.00 -0.73
CA ALA A 61 7.40 24.22 -2.17
C ALA A 61 6.24 25.12 -2.63
N GLY A 62 5.10 25.07 -1.92
CA GLY A 62 3.93 25.91 -2.21
C GLY A 62 4.08 27.38 -1.78
N GLY A 63 5.21 27.80 -1.24
CA GLY A 63 5.42 29.18 -0.78
C GLY A 63 4.62 29.58 0.46
N TRP A 64 4.12 28.61 1.20
CA TRP A 64 3.27 28.77 2.37
C TRP A 64 4.10 29.03 3.66
N SER A 65 5.27 29.61 3.49
CA SER A 65 6.25 29.85 4.53
C SER A 65 5.78 30.75 5.69
N GLY A 66 4.59 31.36 5.59
CA GLY A 66 4.02 32.19 6.64
C GLY A 66 3.19 31.44 7.70
N ILE A 67 2.86 30.16 7.47
CA ILE A 67 2.01 29.38 8.38
C ILE A 67 2.87 28.20 8.86
N GLY A 68 3.46 28.33 10.04
CA GLY A 68 4.42 27.35 10.58
C GLY A 68 3.87 25.93 10.63
N GLY A 69 4.47 25.01 9.88
CA GLY A 69 4.25 23.58 10.07
C GLY A 69 4.64 23.14 11.48
N PRO A 70 4.29 21.92 11.93
CA PRO A 70 4.68 21.42 13.24
C PRO A 70 6.18 21.63 13.45
N PRO A 71 6.63 22.31 14.52
CA PRO A 71 8.05 22.73 14.68
C PRO A 71 9.03 21.56 14.57
N LEU A 72 8.62 20.39 15.05
CA LEU A 72 9.43 19.17 14.97
C LEU A 72 9.65 18.71 13.51
N LEU A 73 8.61 18.73 12.69
CA LEU A 73 8.73 18.32 11.28
C LEU A 73 9.56 19.33 10.48
N VAL A 74 9.41 20.61 10.76
CA VAL A 74 10.24 21.67 10.15
C VAL A 74 11.72 21.49 10.53
N ALA A 75 12.00 21.22 11.80
CA ALA A 75 13.37 20.97 12.28
C ALA A 75 13.96 19.68 11.67
N LEU A 76 13.20 18.61 11.59
CA LEU A 76 13.63 17.36 10.94
C LEU A 76 13.86 17.57 9.44
N HIS A 77 13.01 18.31 8.77
CA HIS A 77 13.19 18.66 7.37
C HIS A 77 14.48 19.47 7.17
N ALA A 78 14.72 20.49 7.99
CA ALA A 78 15.95 21.28 7.93
C ALA A 78 17.21 20.41 8.18
N ALA A 79 17.16 19.49 9.12
CA ALA A 79 18.23 18.54 9.37
C ALA A 79 18.48 17.62 8.17
N CYS A 80 17.43 17.10 7.53
CA CYS A 80 17.54 16.26 6.34
C CYS A 80 18.11 17.05 5.15
N THR A 81 17.60 18.25 4.88
CA THR A 81 18.10 19.10 3.78
C THR A 81 19.59 19.43 3.96
N SER A 82 20.00 19.73 5.19
CA SER A 82 21.41 19.96 5.51
C SER A 82 22.26 18.70 5.33
N ALA A 83 21.80 17.56 5.82
CA ALA A 83 22.54 16.30 5.77
C ALA A 83 22.70 15.76 4.34
N PHE A 84 21.72 15.97 3.46
CA PHE A 84 21.71 15.47 2.08
C PHE A 84 22.08 16.54 1.05
N GLY A 85 22.33 17.78 1.46
CA GLY A 85 22.71 18.88 0.57
C GLY A 85 21.60 19.28 -0.41
N TRP A 86 20.32 19.09 -0.06
CA TRP A 86 19.20 19.47 -0.92
C TRP A 86 19.01 20.99 -0.90
N SER A 87 19.21 21.65 -2.02
CA SER A 87 19.11 23.10 -2.15
C SER A 87 17.80 23.57 -2.79
N GLU A 88 17.21 22.74 -3.64
CA GLU A 88 16.00 23.08 -4.38
C GLU A 88 14.77 22.41 -3.78
N PRO A 89 13.64 23.15 -3.63
CA PRO A 89 12.37 22.57 -3.15
C PRO A 89 11.91 21.35 -3.96
N ILE A 90 12.22 21.36 -5.26
CA ILE A 90 11.87 20.30 -6.20
C ILE A 90 12.62 18.99 -5.90
N ASP A 91 13.92 19.09 -5.55
CA ASP A 91 14.73 17.91 -5.20
C ASP A 91 14.21 17.24 -3.94
N VAL A 92 13.82 18.04 -2.95
CA VAL A 92 13.21 17.60 -1.70
C VAL A 92 11.87 16.89 -1.96
N GLN A 93 11.02 17.51 -2.78
CA GLN A 93 9.72 16.92 -3.12
C GLN A 93 9.87 15.59 -3.86
N GLN A 94 10.84 15.49 -4.78
CA GLN A 94 11.17 14.25 -5.47
C GLN A 94 11.72 13.19 -4.52
N ALA A 95 12.63 13.57 -3.62
CA ALA A 95 13.22 12.64 -2.66
C ALA A 95 12.18 12.00 -1.73
N TYR A 96 11.17 12.75 -1.30
CA TYR A 96 10.09 12.23 -0.47
C TYR A 96 8.94 11.60 -1.27
N GLY A 97 8.70 12.05 -2.50
CA GLY A 97 7.64 11.53 -3.35
C GLY A 97 7.95 10.18 -3.97
N ARG A 98 9.18 9.98 -4.43
CA ARG A 98 9.59 8.73 -5.10
C ARG A 98 9.39 7.47 -4.27
N PRO A 99 9.73 7.41 -2.97
CA PRO A 99 9.48 6.25 -2.13
C PRO A 99 8.01 5.86 -2.03
N LEU A 100 7.06 6.78 -2.23
CA LEU A 100 5.63 6.48 -2.20
C LEU A 100 5.21 5.49 -3.29
N LEU A 101 5.92 5.40 -4.41
CA LEU A 101 5.68 4.35 -5.40
C LEU A 101 5.80 2.96 -4.77
N PHE A 102 6.88 2.73 -4.01
CA PHE A 102 7.09 1.46 -3.33
C PHE A 102 6.04 1.21 -2.25
N VAL A 103 5.62 2.26 -1.53
CA VAL A 103 4.52 2.19 -0.55
C VAL A 103 3.24 1.71 -1.22
N LEU A 104 2.82 2.37 -2.30
CA LEU A 104 1.58 2.06 -3.02
C LEU A 104 1.60 0.67 -3.64
N VAL A 105 2.71 0.27 -4.26
CA VAL A 105 2.89 -1.07 -4.82
C VAL A 105 2.89 -2.14 -3.72
N ALA A 106 3.58 -1.92 -2.60
CA ALA A 106 3.62 -2.85 -1.48
C ALA A 106 2.23 -3.02 -0.84
N LEU A 107 1.47 -1.92 -0.67
CA LEU A 107 0.09 -1.95 -0.19
C LEU A 107 -0.83 -2.72 -1.15
N LEU A 108 -0.69 -2.51 -2.46
CA LEU A 108 -1.45 -3.23 -3.49
C LEU A 108 -1.18 -4.74 -3.46
N LEU A 109 0.09 -5.14 -3.34
CA LEU A 109 0.48 -6.56 -3.24
C LEU A 109 0.02 -7.18 -1.93
N GLY A 110 0.14 -6.44 -0.82
CA GLY A 110 -0.40 -6.84 0.48
C GLY A 110 -1.92 -7.02 0.44
N LEU A 111 -2.65 -6.08 -0.16
CA LEU A 111 -4.10 -6.16 -0.40
C LEU A 111 -4.46 -7.39 -1.22
N GLY A 112 -3.76 -7.64 -2.34
CA GLY A 112 -4.01 -8.80 -3.20
C GLY A 112 -3.80 -10.13 -2.47
N THR A 113 -2.81 -10.18 -1.57
CA THR A 113 -2.54 -11.34 -0.71
C THR A 113 -3.63 -11.49 0.35
N TRP A 114 -3.98 -10.42 1.05
CA TRP A 114 -5.02 -10.41 2.07
C TRP A 114 -6.39 -10.77 1.49
N TRP A 115 -6.74 -10.23 0.32
CA TRP A 115 -8.01 -10.46 -0.37
C TRP A 115 -8.30 -11.95 -0.64
N ARG A 116 -7.28 -12.73 -1.01
CA ARG A 116 -7.42 -14.16 -1.32
C ARG A 116 -7.84 -15.00 -0.11
N HIS A 117 -7.63 -14.48 1.10
CA HIS A 117 -7.81 -15.23 2.34
C HIS A 117 -8.96 -14.73 3.20
N VAL A 118 -9.51 -13.56 2.86
CA VAL A 118 -10.69 -13.03 3.57
C VAL A 118 -11.94 -13.40 2.76
N PRO A 119 -12.96 -14.05 3.39
CA PRO A 119 -14.19 -14.40 2.72
C PRO A 119 -14.76 -13.21 1.96
N SER A 120 -15.26 -13.48 0.75
CA SER A 120 -15.92 -12.47 -0.05
C SER A 120 -17.20 -12.04 0.66
N GLY A 121 -17.18 -10.88 1.31
CA GLY A 121 -18.38 -10.20 1.79
C GLY A 121 -19.35 -9.95 0.63
N GLY A 122 -20.54 -9.42 0.91
CA GLY A 122 -21.55 -9.08 -0.09
C GLY A 122 -21.03 -8.17 -1.21
N ARG A 123 -21.90 -7.76 -2.13
CA ARG A 123 -21.56 -6.92 -3.29
C ARG A 123 -20.80 -5.65 -2.89
N ALA A 124 -21.23 -4.99 -1.81
CA ALA A 124 -20.57 -3.75 -1.32
C ALA A 124 -19.10 -3.97 -0.96
N ALA A 125 -18.77 -5.07 -0.26
CA ALA A 125 -17.38 -5.40 0.08
C ALA A 125 -16.53 -5.69 -1.15
N ARG A 126 -17.13 -6.32 -2.17
CA ARG A 126 -16.45 -6.59 -3.45
C ARG A 126 -16.13 -5.30 -4.20
N VAL A 127 -17.13 -4.41 -4.33
CA VAL A 127 -16.95 -3.11 -4.96
C VAL A 127 -15.88 -2.30 -4.21
N ALA A 128 -15.95 -2.24 -2.88
CA ALA A 128 -14.97 -1.56 -2.04
C ALA A 128 -13.54 -2.06 -2.29
N ARG A 129 -13.33 -3.39 -2.37
CA ARG A 129 -12.02 -3.99 -2.67
C ARG A 129 -11.48 -3.57 -4.04
N TRP A 130 -12.35 -3.55 -5.07
CA TRP A 130 -11.96 -3.09 -6.40
C TRP A 130 -11.64 -1.59 -6.41
N CYS A 131 -12.42 -0.78 -5.70
CA CYS A 131 -12.12 0.66 -5.54
C CYS A 131 -10.74 0.86 -4.90
N VAL A 132 -10.42 0.13 -3.83
CA VAL A 132 -9.10 0.22 -3.18
C VAL A 132 -7.99 -0.22 -4.12
N ALA A 133 -8.14 -1.35 -4.79
CA ALA A 133 -7.12 -1.86 -5.72
C ALA A 133 -6.88 -0.90 -6.88
N LEU A 134 -7.95 -0.40 -7.50
CA LEU A 134 -7.87 0.59 -8.57
C LEU A 134 -7.27 1.90 -8.06
N GLY A 135 -7.65 2.35 -6.86
CA GLY A 135 -7.08 3.51 -6.21
C GLY A 135 -5.57 3.41 -6.02
N PHE A 136 -5.06 2.29 -5.47
CA PHE A 136 -3.62 2.07 -5.36
C PHE A 136 -2.91 2.03 -6.72
N THR A 137 -3.56 1.44 -7.73
CA THR A 137 -3.01 1.40 -9.10
C THR A 137 -2.92 2.79 -9.70
N LEU A 138 -4.00 3.58 -9.63
CA LEU A 138 -4.01 4.95 -10.13
C LEU A 138 -3.03 5.83 -9.36
N GLY A 139 -2.97 5.69 -8.03
CA GLY A 139 -1.99 6.39 -7.20
C GLY A 139 -0.55 6.05 -7.54
N ALA A 140 -0.24 4.78 -7.82
CA ALA A 140 1.09 4.37 -8.25
C ALA A 140 1.44 4.94 -9.64
N LEU A 141 0.52 4.89 -10.60
CA LEU A 141 0.70 5.51 -11.92
C LEU A 141 0.83 7.03 -11.81
N GLY A 142 0.01 7.67 -10.97
CA GLY A 142 0.12 9.08 -10.66
C GLY A 142 1.47 9.43 -10.06
N ASN A 143 1.96 8.64 -9.11
CA ASN A 143 3.28 8.85 -8.53
C ASN A 143 4.39 8.79 -9.59
N VAL A 144 4.31 7.85 -10.54
CA VAL A 144 5.27 7.77 -11.65
C VAL A 144 5.20 9.03 -12.52
N THR A 145 4.00 9.49 -12.87
CA THR A 145 3.84 10.71 -13.67
C THR A 145 4.26 11.97 -12.92
N ASP A 146 3.99 12.04 -11.61
CA ASP A 146 4.28 13.22 -10.81
C ASP A 146 5.77 13.33 -10.45
N TYR A 147 6.37 12.29 -9.86
CA TYR A 147 7.68 12.36 -9.23
C TYR A 147 8.82 11.78 -10.07
N TRP A 148 8.52 10.96 -11.10
CA TRP A 148 9.54 10.34 -11.94
C TRP A 148 9.62 10.97 -13.33
N LEU A 149 8.47 11.31 -13.93
CA LEU A 149 8.40 11.81 -15.29
C LEU A 149 8.09 13.31 -15.35
N GLY A 150 7.08 13.81 -14.64
CA GLY A 150 6.54 15.14 -14.77
C GLY A 150 7.58 16.23 -14.59
N PHE A 151 8.35 16.17 -13.53
CA PHE A 151 9.41 17.14 -13.25
C PHE A 151 10.55 17.14 -14.29
N ARG A 152 10.75 16.02 -14.99
CA ARG A 152 11.81 15.93 -16.01
C ARG A 152 11.34 16.38 -17.40
N PHE A 153 10.07 16.18 -17.73
CA PHE A 153 9.60 16.32 -19.12
C PHE A 153 8.69 17.52 -19.32
N SER A 154 7.72 17.76 -18.48
CA SER A 154 6.88 18.97 -18.57
C SER A 154 5.97 19.16 -17.34
N ALA A 155 5.69 20.45 -17.01
CA ALA A 155 4.69 20.82 -16.01
C ALA A 155 3.27 20.34 -16.38
N ALA A 156 2.95 20.26 -17.69
CA ALA A 156 1.67 19.74 -18.15
C ALA A 156 1.50 18.26 -17.81
N LEU A 157 2.54 17.45 -17.97
CA LEU A 157 2.51 16.04 -17.59
C LEU A 157 2.30 15.86 -16.09
N TRP A 158 2.94 16.69 -15.27
CA TRP A 158 2.72 16.73 -13.83
C TRP A 158 1.26 17.07 -13.49
N SER A 159 0.71 18.13 -14.07
CA SER A 159 -0.68 18.57 -13.81
C SER A 159 -1.70 17.50 -14.19
N VAL A 160 -1.50 16.83 -15.34
CA VAL A 160 -2.37 15.72 -15.78
C VAL A 160 -2.22 14.53 -14.85
N GLY A 161 -1.01 14.13 -14.53
CA GLY A 161 -0.75 13.01 -13.60
C GLY A 161 -1.42 13.25 -12.25
N PHE A 162 -1.19 14.42 -11.67
CA PHE A 162 -1.77 14.78 -10.38
C PHE A 162 -3.31 14.83 -10.44
N GLY A 163 -3.89 15.59 -11.37
CA GLY A 163 -5.33 15.80 -11.46
C GLY A 163 -6.12 14.57 -11.91
N VAL A 164 -5.60 13.78 -12.85
CA VAL A 164 -6.33 12.65 -13.45
C VAL A 164 -6.02 11.30 -12.78
N LEU A 165 -4.83 11.12 -12.22
CA LEU A 165 -4.42 9.85 -11.64
C LEU A 165 -4.30 9.92 -10.11
N THR A 166 -3.52 10.85 -9.57
CA THR A 166 -3.20 10.91 -8.15
C THR A 166 -4.43 11.28 -7.32
N VAL A 167 -5.15 12.35 -7.66
CA VAL A 167 -6.34 12.78 -6.91
C VAL A 167 -7.47 11.75 -6.97
N PRO A 168 -7.91 11.26 -8.15
CA PRO A 168 -8.91 10.20 -8.20
C PRO A 168 -8.44 8.90 -7.53
N GLY A 169 -7.16 8.54 -7.67
CA GLY A 169 -6.57 7.40 -6.98
C GLY A 169 -6.70 7.51 -5.46
N LEU A 170 -6.34 8.66 -4.88
CA LEU A 170 -6.45 8.93 -3.45
C LEU A 170 -7.92 8.88 -2.98
N MET A 171 -8.84 9.45 -3.73
CA MET A 171 -10.27 9.37 -3.44
C MET A 171 -10.78 7.94 -3.43
N MET A 172 -10.41 7.15 -4.43
CA MET A 172 -10.81 5.74 -4.51
C MET A 172 -10.19 4.90 -3.39
N MET A 173 -8.92 5.15 -3.02
CA MET A 173 -8.28 4.48 -1.89
C MET A 173 -9.01 4.76 -0.58
N THR A 174 -9.31 6.03 -0.26
CA THR A 174 -9.91 6.44 1.01
C THR A 174 -11.37 6.03 1.10
N VAL A 175 -12.18 6.31 0.08
CA VAL A 175 -13.59 5.91 0.03
C VAL A 175 -13.73 4.39 0.04
N GLY A 176 -12.96 3.69 -0.80
CA GLY A 176 -12.96 2.23 -0.90
C GLY A 176 -12.54 1.58 0.42
N SER A 177 -11.50 2.09 1.09
CA SER A 177 -11.08 1.60 2.41
C SER A 177 -12.16 1.81 3.47
N SER A 178 -12.80 2.98 3.51
CA SER A 178 -13.92 3.22 4.43
C SER A 178 -15.11 2.30 4.17
N MET A 179 -15.52 2.13 2.93
CA MET A 179 -16.60 1.20 2.58
C MET A 179 -16.26 -0.24 2.97
N LEU A 180 -15.00 -0.64 2.78
CA LEU A 180 -14.52 -1.95 3.18
C LEU A 180 -14.55 -2.10 4.71
N GLY A 181 -14.07 -1.10 5.45
CA GLY A 181 -14.12 -1.06 6.91
C GLY A 181 -15.55 -1.19 7.44
N VAL A 182 -16.48 -0.40 6.91
CA VAL A 182 -17.91 -0.48 7.28
C VAL A 182 -18.50 -1.86 6.97
N SER A 183 -18.15 -2.48 5.82
CA SER A 183 -18.61 -3.83 5.49
C SER A 183 -18.06 -4.88 6.47
N MET A 184 -16.82 -4.71 6.93
CA MET A 184 -16.19 -5.58 7.92
C MET A 184 -16.81 -5.40 9.31
N LEU A 185 -17.12 -4.16 9.72
CA LEU A 185 -17.80 -3.86 10.98
C LEU A 185 -19.15 -4.55 11.10
N ARG A 186 -19.90 -4.68 10.00
CA ARG A 186 -21.18 -5.40 9.97
C ARG A 186 -21.02 -6.90 10.20
N ALA A 187 -19.85 -7.46 9.87
CA ALA A 187 -19.56 -8.88 10.08
C ALA A 187 -18.94 -9.12 11.46
N ARG A 188 -17.97 -8.31 11.82
CA ARG A 188 -17.27 -8.38 13.11
C ARG A 188 -16.52 -7.07 13.39
N VAL A 189 -16.63 -6.57 14.61
CA VAL A 189 -15.86 -5.40 15.04
C VAL A 189 -14.40 -5.81 15.30
N THR A 190 -13.50 -5.31 14.48
CA THR A 190 -12.05 -5.49 14.65
C THR A 190 -11.35 -4.14 14.57
N ALA A 191 -10.15 -4.04 15.17
CA ALA A 191 -9.36 -2.81 15.09
C ALA A 191 -9.09 -2.39 13.64
N GLY A 192 -8.81 -3.34 12.75
CA GLY A 192 -8.63 -3.09 11.32
C GLY A 192 -9.89 -2.54 10.64
N ALA A 193 -11.08 -3.09 10.99
CA ALA A 193 -12.36 -2.60 10.44
C ALA A 193 -12.65 -1.16 10.87
N VAL A 194 -12.42 -0.84 12.15
CA VAL A 194 -12.56 0.53 12.68
C VAL A 194 -11.58 1.47 11.98
N ALA A 195 -10.29 1.12 11.92
CA ALA A 195 -9.26 1.94 11.31
C ALA A 195 -9.58 2.25 9.83
N LEU A 196 -9.99 1.22 9.05
CA LEU A 196 -10.39 1.41 7.65
C LEU A 196 -11.62 2.32 7.52
N SER A 197 -12.63 2.16 8.39
CA SER A 197 -13.87 2.96 8.30
C SER A 197 -13.60 4.45 8.51
N LEU A 198 -12.55 4.81 9.21
CA LEU A 198 -12.17 6.19 9.52
C LEU A 198 -11.30 6.85 8.43
N THR A 199 -10.84 6.15 7.40
CA THR A 199 -9.93 6.71 6.38
C THR A 199 -10.56 7.86 5.59
N PHE A 200 -11.78 7.70 5.11
CA PHE A 200 -12.48 8.78 4.40
C PHE A 200 -12.94 9.94 5.32
N PRO A 201 -13.53 9.68 6.50
CA PRO A 201 -13.80 10.75 7.45
C PRO A 201 -12.56 11.57 7.83
N ALA A 202 -11.42 10.94 8.02
CA ALA A 202 -10.15 11.63 8.29
C ALA A 202 -9.72 12.50 7.10
N ALA A 203 -9.81 11.99 5.87
CA ALA A 203 -9.51 12.74 4.66
C ALA A 203 -10.48 13.92 4.45
N ALA A 204 -11.77 13.71 4.71
CA ALA A 204 -12.79 14.75 4.59
C ALA A 204 -12.60 15.85 5.65
N LEU A 205 -12.25 15.48 6.88
CA LEU A 205 -11.96 16.43 7.95
C LEU A 205 -10.73 17.27 7.61
N ASP A 206 -9.65 16.65 7.11
CA ASP A 206 -8.45 17.34 6.65
C ASP A 206 -8.79 18.39 5.57
N GLY A 207 -9.61 18.01 4.57
CA GLY A 207 -10.07 18.91 3.53
C GLY A 207 -10.99 20.03 4.04
N ALA A 208 -11.89 19.73 4.98
CA ALA A 208 -12.87 20.68 5.50
C ALA A 208 -12.25 21.71 6.46
N VAL A 209 -11.31 21.28 7.30
CA VAL A 209 -10.64 22.18 8.28
C VAL A 209 -9.51 22.96 7.61
N GLY A 210 -9.20 22.62 6.35
CA GLY A 210 -8.09 23.25 5.64
C GLY A 210 -6.79 23.07 6.41
N LEU A 211 -6.60 21.86 6.97
CA LEU A 211 -5.36 21.50 7.66
C LEU A 211 -4.23 21.45 6.62
N HIS A 212 -3.97 22.60 6.03
CA HIS A 212 -2.82 22.79 5.14
C HIS A 212 -1.48 22.40 5.79
N TYR A 213 -1.54 22.09 7.08
CA TYR A 213 -0.40 21.60 7.87
C TYR A 213 0.02 20.15 7.56
N LEU A 214 -0.86 19.34 6.94
CA LEU A 214 -0.58 17.95 6.61
C LEU A 214 -1.23 17.57 5.26
N PRO A 215 -0.78 18.12 4.12
CA PRO A 215 -1.35 17.80 2.81
C PRO A 215 -1.29 16.30 2.45
N ALA A 216 -0.55 15.50 3.22
CA ALA A 216 -0.50 14.05 3.10
C ALA A 216 -1.28 13.32 4.21
N ALA A 217 -2.09 14.01 5.04
CA ALA A 217 -2.85 13.39 6.12
C ALA A 217 -3.78 12.26 5.66
N PRO A 218 -4.50 12.37 4.51
CA PRO A 218 -5.29 11.26 4.00
C PRO A 218 -4.47 10.01 3.71
N LEU A 219 -3.27 10.17 3.16
CA LEU A 219 -2.37 9.06 2.87
C LEU A 219 -1.76 8.48 4.15
N PHE A 220 -1.45 9.33 5.13
CA PHE A 220 -1.01 8.90 6.46
C PHE A 220 -2.07 8.05 7.16
N ALA A 221 -3.32 8.53 7.21
CA ALA A 221 -4.44 7.79 7.79
C ALA A 221 -4.67 6.45 7.08
N LEU A 222 -4.55 6.43 5.75
CA LEU A 222 -4.65 5.23 4.93
C LEU A 222 -3.55 4.22 5.28
N CYS A 223 -2.29 4.65 5.37
CA CYS A 223 -1.16 3.80 5.74
C CYS A 223 -1.33 3.23 7.15
N LEU A 224 -1.78 4.05 8.11
CA LEU A 224 -2.07 3.61 9.48
C LEU A 224 -3.16 2.53 9.50
N ALA A 225 -4.25 2.74 8.78
CA ALA A 225 -5.35 1.80 8.71
C ALA A 225 -4.91 0.44 8.12
N TRP A 226 -4.19 0.45 7.01
CA TRP A 226 -3.68 -0.76 6.38
C TRP A 226 -2.59 -1.44 7.20
N LEU A 227 -1.76 -0.69 7.93
CA LEU A 227 -0.82 -1.26 8.90
C LEU A 227 -1.55 -2.11 9.95
N VAL A 228 -2.63 -1.57 10.53
CA VAL A 228 -3.45 -2.29 11.53
C VAL A 228 -4.09 -3.53 10.92
N VAL A 229 -4.60 -3.46 9.68
CA VAL A 229 -5.19 -4.62 8.99
C VAL A 229 -4.17 -5.73 8.77
N PHE A 230 -2.99 -5.40 8.25
CA PHE A 230 -1.96 -6.41 7.98
C PHE A 230 -1.37 -6.99 9.28
N ALA A 231 -1.17 -6.16 10.29
CA ALA A 231 -0.70 -6.61 11.60
C ALA A 231 -1.69 -7.58 12.28
N THR A 232 -2.99 -7.27 12.25
CA THR A 232 -4.03 -8.14 12.81
C THR A 232 -4.12 -9.44 12.02
N ALA A 233 -4.07 -9.40 10.68
CA ALA A 233 -4.10 -10.59 9.85
C ALA A 233 -2.88 -11.52 10.07
N LEU A 234 -1.71 -10.96 10.33
CA LEU A 234 -0.51 -11.72 10.68
C LEU A 234 -0.64 -12.38 12.06
N LYS A 235 -1.18 -11.64 13.05
CA LYS A 235 -1.40 -12.13 14.42
C LYS A 235 -2.40 -13.29 14.44
N ASP A 236 -3.55 -13.16 13.78
CA ASP A 236 -4.60 -14.18 13.76
C ASP A 236 -4.08 -15.51 13.16
N ARG A 237 -3.14 -15.43 12.22
CA ARG A 237 -2.49 -16.61 11.62
C ARG A 237 -1.36 -17.20 12.46
N ALA A 238 -0.79 -16.46 13.39
CA ALA A 238 0.22 -17.00 14.30
C ALA A 238 -0.42 -17.81 15.43
N SER A 239 -1.72 -17.57 15.69
CA SER A 239 -2.50 -18.24 16.75
C SER A 239 -3.32 -19.44 16.24
N SER A 240 -3.36 -19.68 14.92
CA SER A 240 -4.03 -20.82 14.26
C SER A 240 -3.03 -21.88 13.78
#